data_ee0fed37370650ea765b09ebcb8ccbbb
#
_entry.id   ee0fed37370650ea765b09ebcb8ccbbb
#
_cell.length_a   1.000
_cell.length_b   1.000
_cell.length_c   1.000
_cell.angle_alpha   90.00
_cell.angle_beta   90.00
_cell.angle_gamma   90.00
#
_symmetry.space_group_name_H-M   'P 1'
#
loop_
_entity.id
_entity.type
_entity.pdbx_description
1 polymer ?
#
loop_
_entity_poly.entity_id
_entity_poly.type
_entity_poly.pdbx_seq_one_letter_code
_entity_poly.pdbx_strand_id
1 'polypeptide(L)'
;MADGSHEIVAVEQYNGGLDSMAGVEFYSGILCAGFVNTHSHLELAYLRGAIEAGGGFASFAESMGQVRGEFSEQEQLMAISEADNAMWQEGVDAVGDIVNGETSFAVKVTSKIYYHNFLEVFGLRVCNLERQRELLKYPNTSLTPHSTYSVQDMPFREMCGGDSGAPLSIHFLETPDEAALYAGEGSLHAWYESVGFECDFLHHETPAKRIVACTPKKRRVMLVHNCAVTPCDIATITSHFSTPVSWVLCPRSNNYISGIEPCSVAMLRSSGDNINICIGTDSLASNWSLSMVEELKMFRDIPLAELLQWATINGAKALGIDDKYGSLEVGKRSGVVNLTGVDLTNFTLTSESRAKRIL
;
A
#
# COMPACT_ATOMS: atom_id res chain seq x y z
N MET A 1 27.74 5.34 -2.90
CA MET A 1 28.55 5.06 -1.67
C MET A 1 27.74 5.54 -0.48
N ALA A 2 27.66 4.76 0.57
CA ALA A 2 27.01 5.15 1.82
C ALA A 2 28.08 5.23 2.91
N ASP A 3 27.93 6.16 3.83
CA ASP A 3 28.76 6.23 5.03
C ASP A 3 28.20 5.31 6.14
N GLY A 4 28.85 5.31 7.31
CA GLY A 4 28.38 4.51 8.46
C GLY A 4 27.02 4.94 9.04
N SER A 5 26.41 6.02 8.53
CA SER A 5 25.05 6.46 8.88
C SER A 5 23.98 5.90 7.93
N HIS A 6 24.36 5.08 6.97
CA HIS A 6 23.52 4.59 5.85
C HIS A 6 23.04 5.71 4.91
N GLU A 7 23.72 6.85 4.90
CA GLU A 7 23.44 7.95 3.98
C GLU A 7 24.25 7.81 2.69
N ILE A 8 23.59 8.05 1.54
CA ILE A 8 24.26 8.04 0.25
C ILE A 8 25.10 9.31 0.11
N VAL A 9 26.40 9.16 0.02
CA VAL A 9 27.36 10.29 -0.06
C VAL A 9 27.80 10.61 -1.46
N ALA A 10 27.73 9.66 -2.39
CA ALA A 10 28.01 9.87 -3.82
C ALA A 10 27.33 8.82 -4.70
N VAL A 11 26.93 9.25 -5.91
CA VAL A 11 26.47 8.40 -7.00
C VAL A 11 27.24 8.83 -8.24
N GLU A 12 28.05 7.94 -8.79
CA GLU A 12 28.96 8.28 -9.87
C GLU A 12 28.84 7.25 -11.00
N GLN A 13 29.01 7.73 -12.24
CA GLN A 13 29.07 6.84 -13.38
C GLN A 13 30.42 6.13 -13.41
N TYR A 14 30.41 4.79 -13.55
CA TYR A 14 31.61 4.00 -13.72
C TYR A 14 32.14 4.15 -15.13
N ASN A 15 33.36 4.71 -15.23
CA ASN A 15 34.07 4.90 -16.51
C ASN A 15 35.31 3.98 -16.69
N GLY A 16 35.40 2.91 -15.90
CA GLY A 16 36.53 1.99 -15.85
C GLY A 16 37.60 2.40 -14.81
N GLY A 17 38.48 1.46 -14.44
CA GLY A 17 39.63 1.72 -13.54
C GLY A 17 39.37 1.51 -12.04
N LEU A 18 38.20 1.01 -11.65
CA LEU A 18 37.87 0.71 -10.22
C LEU A 18 38.39 -0.69 -9.79
N ASP A 19 38.88 -1.52 -10.70
CA ASP A 19 39.31 -2.91 -10.44
C ASP A 19 40.44 -3.02 -9.38
N SER A 20 41.06 -1.91 -9.03
CA SER A 20 42.12 -1.82 -8.01
C SER A 20 41.72 -1.06 -6.75
N MET A 21 40.47 -0.57 -6.64
CA MET A 21 40.05 0.18 -5.45
C MET A 21 39.60 -0.78 -4.34
N ALA A 22 40.28 -0.70 -3.21
CA ALA A 22 39.85 -1.44 -1.99
C ALA A 22 38.46 -0.98 -1.54
N GLY A 23 37.60 -1.92 -1.18
CA GLY A 23 36.25 -1.63 -0.66
C GLY A 23 35.18 -1.44 -1.72
N VAL A 24 35.48 -1.74 -3.02
CA VAL A 24 34.47 -1.79 -4.10
C VAL A 24 33.93 -3.20 -4.24
N GLU A 25 32.63 -3.34 -4.19
CA GLU A 25 31.92 -4.58 -4.49
C GLU A 25 31.17 -4.47 -5.80
N PHE A 26 31.18 -5.55 -6.59
CA PHE A 26 30.50 -5.62 -7.88
C PHE A 26 29.31 -6.56 -7.81
N TYR A 27 28.18 -6.09 -8.31
CA TYR A 27 26.94 -6.87 -8.38
C TYR A 27 26.46 -6.97 -9.82
N SER A 28 26.07 -8.17 -10.23
CA SER A 28 25.39 -8.37 -11.51
C SER A 28 23.90 -8.15 -11.36
N GLY A 29 23.26 -7.52 -12.35
CA GLY A 29 21.83 -7.21 -12.32
C GLY A 29 21.57 -5.71 -12.36
N ILE A 30 20.48 -5.28 -11.75
CA ILE A 30 20.10 -3.86 -11.65
C ILE A 30 20.14 -3.45 -10.20
N LEU A 31 20.84 -2.36 -9.90
CA LEU A 31 20.79 -1.72 -8.59
C LEU A 31 19.72 -0.64 -8.58
N CYS A 32 18.84 -0.67 -7.59
CA CYS A 32 17.83 0.36 -7.37
C CYS A 32 17.77 0.77 -5.89
N ALA A 33 17.02 1.83 -5.60
CA ALA A 33 16.69 2.22 -4.24
C ALA A 33 15.84 1.17 -3.55
N GLY A 34 15.88 1.14 -2.23
CA GLY A 34 14.99 0.31 -1.43
C GLY A 34 13.52 0.58 -1.73
N PHE A 35 12.72 -0.47 -1.69
CA PHE A 35 11.30 -0.43 -2.01
C PHE A 35 10.49 0.30 -0.95
N VAL A 36 9.40 0.89 -1.38
CA VAL A 36 8.37 1.47 -0.52
C VAL A 36 7.06 0.74 -0.79
N ASN A 37 6.69 -0.15 0.13
CA ASN A 37 5.40 -0.84 0.10
C ASN A 37 4.32 0.11 0.63
N THR A 38 3.50 0.67 -0.24
CA THR A 38 2.58 1.73 0.14
C THR A 38 1.31 1.26 0.83
N HIS A 39 1.03 -0.05 0.83
CA HIS A 39 -0.12 -0.62 1.50
C HIS A 39 0.15 -2.06 1.92
N SER A 40 0.07 -2.29 3.22
CA SER A 40 0.19 -3.61 3.83
C SER A 40 -0.69 -3.69 5.09
N HIS A 41 -1.00 -4.92 5.53
CA HIS A 41 -1.59 -5.23 6.82
C HIS A 41 -0.67 -6.23 7.53
N LEU A 42 0.46 -5.76 8.04
CA LEU A 42 1.48 -6.60 8.66
C LEU A 42 0.91 -7.42 9.83
N GLU A 43 -0.04 -6.85 10.58
CA GLU A 43 -0.69 -7.50 11.70
C GLU A 43 -1.44 -8.80 11.32
N LEU A 44 -1.76 -8.99 10.01
CA LEU A 44 -2.45 -10.17 9.48
C LEU A 44 -1.47 -11.23 8.93
N ALA A 45 -0.19 -11.11 9.19
CA ALA A 45 0.83 -12.03 8.67
C ALA A 45 0.60 -13.49 9.08
N TYR A 46 0.00 -13.72 10.25
CA TYR A 46 -0.33 -15.04 10.77
C TYR A 46 -1.44 -15.78 10.00
N LEU A 47 -2.17 -15.07 9.15
CA LEU A 47 -3.24 -15.63 8.32
C LEU A 47 -2.77 -16.15 6.95
N ARG A 48 -1.45 -16.22 6.72
CA ARG A 48 -0.90 -16.76 5.48
C ARG A 48 -1.47 -18.15 5.17
N GLY A 49 -2.22 -18.26 4.04
CA GLY A 49 -2.81 -19.51 3.60
C GLY A 49 -3.98 -20.03 4.45
N ALA A 50 -4.45 -19.26 5.43
CA ALA A 50 -5.60 -19.63 6.25
C ALA A 50 -6.95 -19.38 5.54
N ILE A 51 -6.97 -18.55 4.52
CA ILE A 51 -8.15 -18.22 3.73
C ILE A 51 -7.94 -18.72 2.31
N GLU A 52 -8.94 -19.40 1.74
CA GLU A 52 -8.87 -19.93 0.39
C GLU A 52 -8.96 -18.81 -0.67
N ALA A 53 -8.11 -18.91 -1.70
CA ALA A 53 -8.09 -17.97 -2.80
C ALA A 53 -9.27 -18.15 -3.76
N GLY A 54 -9.73 -17.09 -4.40
CA GLY A 54 -10.74 -17.13 -5.47
C GLY A 54 -12.18 -17.20 -4.99
N GLY A 55 -12.44 -17.11 -3.68
CA GLY A 55 -13.80 -17.14 -3.14
C GLY A 55 -14.61 -15.85 -3.34
N GLY A 56 -13.97 -14.78 -3.79
CA GLY A 56 -14.56 -13.44 -3.89
C GLY A 56 -14.55 -12.69 -2.56
N PHE A 57 -14.83 -11.39 -2.63
CA PHE A 57 -14.71 -10.47 -1.50
C PHE A 57 -15.60 -10.85 -0.31
N ALA A 58 -16.85 -11.23 -0.55
CA ALA A 58 -17.78 -11.61 0.53
C ALA A 58 -17.30 -12.86 1.28
N SER A 59 -16.87 -13.90 0.57
CA SER A 59 -16.31 -15.13 1.16
C SER A 59 -15.02 -14.85 1.92
N PHE A 60 -14.16 -13.99 1.39
CA PHE A 60 -12.94 -13.55 2.06
C PHE A 60 -13.25 -12.85 3.39
N ALA A 61 -14.18 -11.90 3.38
CA ALA A 61 -14.58 -11.15 4.59
C ALA A 61 -15.20 -12.06 5.67
N GLU A 62 -16.04 -13.02 5.26
CA GLU A 62 -16.62 -14.02 6.16
C GLU A 62 -15.54 -14.93 6.77
N SER A 63 -14.66 -15.50 5.94
CA SER A 63 -13.55 -16.34 6.37
C SER A 63 -12.61 -15.60 7.32
N MET A 64 -12.30 -14.33 7.02
CA MET A 64 -11.50 -13.46 7.90
C MET A 64 -12.11 -13.38 9.31
N GLY A 65 -13.43 -13.23 9.40
CA GLY A 65 -14.14 -13.18 10.68
C GLY A 65 -14.06 -14.49 11.48
N GLN A 66 -13.99 -15.62 10.79
CA GLN A 66 -13.93 -16.94 11.40
C GLN A 66 -12.52 -17.27 11.92
N VAL A 67 -11.48 -17.04 11.11
CA VAL A 67 -10.12 -17.53 11.41
C VAL A 67 -9.29 -16.61 12.31
N ARG A 68 -9.65 -15.32 12.43
CA ARG A 68 -8.86 -14.34 13.23
C ARG A 68 -8.64 -14.77 14.69
N GLY A 69 -9.59 -15.47 15.29
CA GLY A 69 -9.55 -15.88 16.69
C GLY A 69 -8.83 -17.20 16.96
N GLU A 70 -8.34 -17.89 15.95
CA GLU A 70 -7.76 -19.23 16.08
C GLU A 70 -6.28 -19.24 16.49
N PHE A 71 -5.62 -18.09 16.44
CA PHE A 71 -4.17 -17.96 16.67
C PHE A 71 -3.88 -17.26 17.99
N SER A 72 -2.91 -17.79 18.73
CA SER A 72 -2.40 -17.16 19.94
C SER A 72 -1.60 -15.90 19.63
N GLU A 73 -1.48 -15.00 20.59
CA GLU A 73 -0.67 -13.78 20.47
C GLU A 73 0.80 -14.09 20.11
N GLN A 74 1.35 -15.19 20.64
CA GLN A 74 2.71 -15.62 20.34
C GLN A 74 2.88 -16.02 18.87
N GLU A 75 1.92 -16.76 18.30
CA GLU A 75 1.91 -17.12 16.87
C GLU A 75 1.79 -15.88 15.99
N GLN A 76 0.92 -14.95 16.38
CA GLN A 76 0.77 -13.66 15.66
C GLN A 76 2.10 -12.88 15.67
N LEU A 77 2.73 -12.69 16.82
CA LEU A 77 3.99 -11.96 16.94
C LEU A 77 5.14 -12.61 16.15
N MET A 78 5.19 -13.95 16.15
CA MET A 78 6.18 -14.69 15.39
C MET A 78 6.00 -14.49 13.88
N ALA A 79 4.79 -14.62 13.38
CA ALA A 79 4.47 -14.41 11.97
C ALA A 79 4.73 -12.97 11.52
N ILE A 80 4.39 -11.97 12.35
CA ILE A 80 4.66 -10.55 12.11
C ILE A 80 6.18 -10.30 12.01
N SER A 81 6.96 -10.88 12.93
CA SER A 81 8.42 -10.74 12.94
C SER A 81 9.07 -11.40 11.71
N GLU A 82 8.59 -12.56 11.30
CA GLU A 82 9.06 -13.23 10.09
C GLU A 82 8.74 -12.41 8.83
N ALA A 83 7.53 -11.85 8.74
CA ALA A 83 7.12 -11.03 7.61
C ALA A 83 7.92 -9.72 7.52
N ASP A 84 8.15 -9.04 8.65
CA ASP A 84 9.01 -7.85 8.74
C ASP A 84 10.42 -8.14 8.25
N ASN A 85 11.02 -9.22 8.77
CA ASN A 85 12.37 -9.61 8.37
C ASN A 85 12.45 -10.00 6.89
N ALA A 86 11.45 -10.71 6.35
CA ALA A 86 11.40 -11.08 4.94
C ALA A 86 11.34 -9.84 4.04
N MET A 87 10.48 -8.86 4.35
CA MET A 87 10.40 -7.59 3.63
C MET A 87 11.76 -6.85 3.69
N TRP A 88 12.38 -6.78 4.86
CA TRP A 88 13.70 -6.15 4.98
C TRP A 88 14.75 -6.83 4.10
N GLN A 89 14.82 -8.15 4.09
CA GLN A 89 15.79 -8.92 3.29
C GLN A 89 15.58 -8.71 1.78
N GLU A 90 14.35 -8.55 1.34
CA GLU A 90 14.01 -8.24 -0.05
C GLU A 90 14.22 -6.77 -0.42
N GLY A 91 14.58 -5.91 0.54
CA GLY A 91 14.94 -4.54 0.28
C GLY A 91 13.82 -3.51 0.48
N VAL A 92 12.80 -3.82 1.27
CA VAL A 92 11.78 -2.82 1.65
C VAL A 92 12.33 -1.87 2.70
N ASP A 93 12.36 -0.58 2.40
CA ASP A 93 12.83 0.49 3.29
C ASP A 93 11.69 1.10 4.11
N ALA A 94 10.50 1.16 3.52
CA ALA A 94 9.35 1.81 4.15
C ALA A 94 8.05 1.09 3.80
N VAL A 95 7.11 1.13 4.74
CA VAL A 95 5.78 0.52 4.60
C VAL A 95 4.71 1.51 5.07
N GLY A 96 3.66 1.68 4.26
CA GLY A 96 2.38 2.23 4.70
C GLY A 96 1.52 1.08 5.21
N ASP A 97 1.42 0.94 6.53
CA ASP A 97 0.83 -0.23 7.16
C ASP A 97 -0.51 0.09 7.81
N ILE A 98 -1.52 -0.69 7.52
CA ILE A 98 -2.86 -0.60 8.14
C ILE A 98 -2.84 -1.29 9.49
N VAL A 99 -3.37 -0.63 10.51
CA VAL A 99 -3.29 -1.09 11.90
C VAL A 99 -4.65 -1.03 12.58
N ASN A 100 -5.06 -2.17 13.13
CA ASN A 100 -6.31 -2.31 13.89
C ASN A 100 -6.09 -2.57 15.39
N GLY A 101 -4.85 -2.95 15.78
CA GLY A 101 -4.51 -3.29 17.15
C GLY A 101 -3.06 -2.97 17.51
N GLU A 102 -2.67 -3.31 18.73
CA GLU A 102 -1.33 -2.99 19.26
C GLU A 102 -0.24 -4.01 18.90
N THR A 103 -0.62 -5.22 18.49
CA THR A 103 0.27 -6.38 18.39
C THR A 103 1.49 -6.11 17.49
N SER A 104 1.30 -5.48 16.33
CA SER A 104 2.40 -5.23 15.38
C SER A 104 3.41 -4.19 15.87
N PHE A 105 3.03 -3.30 16.79
CA PHE A 105 3.96 -2.28 17.30
C PHE A 105 5.15 -2.88 18.08
N ALA A 106 4.96 -4.03 18.75
CA ALA A 106 6.03 -4.71 19.44
C ALA A 106 7.21 -5.08 18.51
N VAL A 107 6.92 -5.45 17.26
CA VAL A 107 7.92 -5.73 16.22
C VAL A 107 8.43 -4.43 15.59
N LYS A 108 7.54 -3.51 15.24
CA LYS A 108 7.87 -2.27 14.51
C LYS A 108 8.84 -1.36 15.27
N VAL A 109 8.82 -1.33 16.62
CA VAL A 109 9.75 -0.49 17.41
C VAL A 109 11.21 -0.95 17.30
N THR A 110 11.47 -2.19 16.90
CA THR A 110 12.81 -2.75 16.70
C THR A 110 13.14 -2.99 15.22
N SER A 111 12.17 -2.79 14.34
CA SER A 111 12.34 -2.97 12.91
C SER A 111 13.31 -1.94 12.32
N LYS A 112 14.00 -2.34 11.27
CA LYS A 112 14.84 -1.47 10.43
C LYS A 112 14.02 -0.76 9.35
N ILE A 113 12.79 -1.23 9.10
CA ILE A 113 11.85 -0.66 8.13
C ILE A 113 11.18 0.56 8.76
N TYR A 114 11.06 1.65 7.99
CA TYR A 114 10.21 2.77 8.37
C TYR A 114 8.74 2.38 8.19
N TYR A 115 7.94 2.49 9.25
CA TYR A 115 6.50 2.30 9.18
C TYR A 115 5.75 3.62 9.33
N HIS A 116 4.88 3.95 8.37
CA HIS A 116 3.77 4.86 8.61
C HIS A 116 2.53 4.02 8.91
N ASN A 117 1.99 4.17 10.12
CA ASN A 117 0.89 3.35 10.61
C ASN A 117 -0.43 4.07 10.41
N PHE A 118 -1.27 3.55 9.53
CA PHE A 118 -2.62 4.01 9.30
C PHE A 118 -3.56 3.31 10.29
N LEU A 119 -3.96 4.02 11.33
CA LEU A 119 -4.92 3.55 12.34
C LEU A 119 -6.31 3.51 11.71
N GLU A 120 -6.74 2.31 11.36
CA GLU A 120 -7.91 2.10 10.53
C GLU A 120 -9.21 2.23 11.34
N VAL A 121 -10.09 3.08 10.88
CA VAL A 121 -11.39 3.34 11.49
C VAL A 121 -12.51 2.78 10.62
N PHE A 122 -13.37 1.98 11.24
CA PHE A 122 -14.56 1.40 10.62
C PHE A 122 -15.67 1.18 11.65
N GLY A 123 -16.85 0.85 11.15
CA GLY A 123 -18.03 0.52 11.96
C GLY A 123 -19.21 1.45 11.66
N LEU A 124 -20.32 0.85 11.20
CA LEU A 124 -21.54 1.56 10.86
C LEU A 124 -22.49 1.75 12.07
N ARG A 125 -22.50 0.81 13.03
CA ARG A 125 -23.25 0.93 14.27
C ARG A 125 -22.42 1.49 15.42
N VAL A 126 -21.23 0.88 15.59
CA VAL A 126 -20.26 1.27 16.61
C VAL A 126 -18.94 1.49 15.92
N CYS A 127 -18.55 2.75 15.79
CA CYS A 127 -17.29 3.14 15.19
C CYS A 127 -16.15 2.92 16.20
N ASN A 128 -15.04 2.35 15.76
CA ASN A 128 -13.87 2.10 16.60
C ASN A 128 -12.95 3.33 16.78
N LEU A 129 -13.38 4.53 16.36
CA LEU A 129 -12.57 5.76 16.33
C LEU A 129 -11.89 6.06 17.68
N GLU A 130 -12.61 5.98 18.80
CA GLU A 130 -12.03 6.28 20.12
C GLU A 130 -10.90 5.31 20.48
N ARG A 131 -11.10 4.02 20.19
CA ARG A 131 -10.05 3.01 20.39
C ARG A 131 -8.82 3.30 19.54
N GLN A 132 -9.02 3.70 18.30
CA GLN A 132 -7.90 4.02 17.39
C GLN A 132 -7.16 5.31 17.83
N ARG A 133 -7.85 6.28 18.43
CA ARG A 133 -7.21 7.47 19.01
C ARG A 133 -6.20 7.14 20.10
N GLU A 134 -6.42 6.09 20.89
CA GLU A 134 -5.49 5.64 21.93
C GLU A 134 -4.14 5.17 21.33
N LEU A 135 -4.15 4.71 20.07
CA LEU A 135 -2.95 4.26 19.36
C LEU A 135 -2.12 5.41 18.78
N LEU A 136 -2.63 6.65 18.75
CA LEU A 136 -1.86 7.83 18.33
C LEU A 136 -0.63 8.12 19.22
N LYS A 137 -0.52 7.44 20.36
CA LYS A 137 0.70 7.45 21.21
C LYS A 137 1.93 6.86 20.51
N TYR A 138 1.75 6.00 19.52
CA TYR A 138 2.86 5.40 18.77
C TYR A 138 3.38 6.37 17.68
N PRO A 139 4.67 6.33 17.34
CA PRO A 139 5.25 7.23 16.35
C PRO A 139 4.74 6.92 14.93
N ASN A 140 4.75 7.94 14.08
CA ASN A 140 4.38 7.85 12.66
C ASN A 140 2.98 7.24 12.47
N THR A 141 2.02 7.65 13.27
CA THR A 141 0.62 7.18 13.18
C THR A 141 -0.30 8.27 12.69
N SER A 142 -1.32 7.89 11.95
CA SER A 142 -2.45 8.75 11.58
C SER A 142 -3.74 7.94 11.51
N LEU A 143 -4.87 8.58 11.82
CA LEU A 143 -6.19 8.00 11.64
C LEU A 143 -6.53 7.98 10.15
N THR A 144 -7.15 6.91 9.69
CA THR A 144 -7.67 6.77 8.33
C THR A 144 -9.01 6.02 8.33
N PRO A 145 -9.99 6.41 7.48
CA PRO A 145 -11.16 5.57 7.29
C PRO A 145 -10.78 4.33 6.49
N HIS A 146 -11.32 3.16 6.85
CA HIS A 146 -11.11 1.92 6.10
C HIS A 146 -11.50 2.10 4.61
N SER A 147 -12.72 2.52 4.35
CA SER A 147 -13.27 2.66 3.00
C SER A 147 -14.39 3.69 2.95
N THR A 148 -14.91 3.95 1.77
CA THR A 148 -16.04 4.87 1.59
C THR A 148 -17.39 4.27 2.01
N TYR A 149 -17.46 2.97 2.35
CA TYR A 149 -18.72 2.28 2.67
C TYR A 149 -18.78 1.73 4.10
N SER A 150 -17.68 1.75 4.84
CA SER A 150 -17.58 1.10 6.15
C SER A 150 -17.64 2.05 7.36
N VAL A 151 -17.78 3.36 7.14
CA VAL A 151 -17.76 4.41 8.16
C VAL A 151 -18.89 5.40 7.92
N GLN A 152 -19.59 5.84 8.96
CA GLN A 152 -20.60 6.91 8.86
C GLN A 152 -19.98 8.26 8.46
N ASP A 153 -20.81 9.19 7.98
CA ASP A 153 -20.31 10.40 7.31
C ASP A 153 -19.54 11.33 8.25
N MET A 154 -19.98 11.49 9.50
CA MET A 154 -19.32 12.40 10.45
C MET A 154 -17.89 11.94 10.81
N PRO A 155 -17.64 10.69 11.27
CA PRO A 155 -16.27 10.23 11.52
C PRO A 155 -15.42 10.21 10.24
N PHE A 156 -15.99 9.90 9.07
CA PHE A 156 -15.27 9.95 7.79
C PHE A 156 -14.77 11.37 7.50
N ARG A 157 -15.64 12.38 7.63
CA ARG A 157 -15.28 13.82 7.47
C ARG A 157 -14.22 14.28 8.46
N GLU A 158 -14.30 13.83 9.69
CA GLU A 158 -13.33 14.18 10.73
C GLU A 158 -11.93 13.70 10.35
N MET A 159 -11.80 12.45 9.92
CA MET A 159 -10.49 11.88 9.53
C MET A 159 -9.96 12.49 8.24
N CYS A 160 -10.81 12.65 7.23
CA CYS A 160 -10.42 13.22 5.95
C CYS A 160 -10.12 14.71 6.05
N GLY A 161 -10.89 15.46 6.84
CA GLY A 161 -10.79 16.91 7.02
C GLY A 161 -9.66 17.37 7.93
N GLY A 162 -9.04 16.46 8.69
CA GLY A 162 -7.97 16.79 9.64
C GLY A 162 -6.74 17.38 8.95
N ASP A 163 -6.20 18.43 9.54
CA ASP A 163 -4.99 19.13 9.05
C ASP A 163 -3.72 18.56 9.69
N SER A 164 -3.53 17.27 9.60
CA SER A 164 -2.37 16.61 10.24
C SER A 164 -1.09 16.60 9.38
N GLY A 165 -1.16 17.00 8.11
CA GLY A 165 -0.07 16.83 7.14
C GLY A 165 0.22 15.36 6.79
N ALA A 166 -0.30 14.42 7.59
CA ALA A 166 -0.14 12.99 7.36
C ALA A 166 -0.98 12.51 6.16
N PRO A 167 -0.55 11.49 5.44
CA PRO A 167 -1.33 10.91 4.36
C PRO A 167 -2.59 10.20 4.89
N LEU A 168 -3.60 10.05 4.02
CA LEU A 168 -4.75 9.15 4.21
C LEU A 168 -4.56 7.93 3.32
N SER A 169 -4.94 6.74 3.80
CA SER A 169 -4.98 5.51 3.01
C SER A 169 -6.39 4.95 3.07
N ILE A 170 -7.08 4.88 1.94
CA ILE A 170 -8.49 4.50 1.86
C ILE A 170 -8.64 3.37 0.86
N HIS A 171 -9.20 2.21 1.26
CA HIS A 171 -9.62 1.17 0.33
C HIS A 171 -10.72 1.76 -0.56
N PHE A 172 -10.51 1.73 -1.86
CA PHE A 172 -11.33 2.47 -2.81
C PHE A 172 -11.64 1.65 -4.04
N LEU A 173 -12.93 1.43 -4.27
CA LEU A 173 -13.44 0.69 -5.42
C LEU A 173 -12.70 -0.63 -5.63
N GLU A 174 -12.49 -1.36 -4.54
CA GLU A 174 -11.87 -2.68 -4.55
C GLU A 174 -12.75 -3.70 -5.30
N THR A 175 -14.08 -3.53 -5.18
CA THR A 175 -15.06 -4.32 -5.90
C THR A 175 -16.12 -3.41 -6.53
N PRO A 176 -16.84 -3.88 -7.59
CA PRO A 176 -17.98 -3.16 -8.14
C PRO A 176 -19.13 -2.93 -7.14
N ASP A 177 -19.23 -3.77 -6.09
CA ASP A 177 -20.28 -3.66 -5.06
C ASP A 177 -20.21 -2.35 -4.29
N GLU A 178 -19.02 -1.73 -4.16
CA GLU A 178 -18.89 -0.42 -3.52
C GLU A 178 -19.64 0.66 -4.30
N ALA A 179 -19.49 0.71 -5.63
CA ALA A 179 -20.23 1.65 -6.48
C ALA A 179 -21.74 1.32 -6.51
N ALA A 180 -22.08 0.04 -6.57
CA ALA A 180 -23.46 -0.43 -6.58
C ALA A 180 -24.20 -0.06 -5.29
N LEU A 181 -23.54 -0.12 -4.12
CA LEU A 181 -24.11 0.32 -2.85
C LEU A 181 -24.58 1.78 -2.91
N TYR A 182 -23.80 2.68 -3.50
CA TYR A 182 -24.19 4.09 -3.66
C TYR A 182 -25.35 4.29 -4.63
N ALA A 183 -25.56 3.35 -5.55
CA ALA A 183 -26.73 3.32 -6.44
C ALA A 183 -27.98 2.67 -5.79
N GLY A 184 -27.84 2.13 -4.57
CA GLY A 184 -28.91 1.37 -3.89
C GLY A 184 -29.08 -0.05 -4.47
N GLU A 185 -28.00 -0.64 -4.97
CA GLU A 185 -28.00 -1.93 -5.65
C GLU A 185 -26.82 -2.82 -5.16
N GLY A 186 -26.79 -4.06 -5.62
CA GLY A 186 -25.68 -4.98 -5.38
C GLY A 186 -25.78 -5.78 -4.09
N SER A 187 -24.82 -6.71 -3.94
CA SER A 187 -24.80 -7.65 -2.83
C SER A 187 -24.49 -6.97 -1.48
N LEU A 188 -23.66 -5.96 -1.49
CA LEU A 188 -23.31 -5.17 -0.30
C LEU A 188 -24.52 -4.38 0.20
N HIS A 189 -25.32 -3.78 -0.70
CA HIS A 189 -26.55 -3.10 -0.36
C HIS A 189 -27.55 -4.06 0.27
N ALA A 190 -27.81 -5.19 -0.39
CA ALA A 190 -28.73 -6.21 0.13
C ALA A 190 -28.31 -6.74 1.51
N TRP A 191 -27.02 -6.94 1.73
CA TRP A 191 -26.51 -7.35 3.02
C TRP A 191 -26.73 -6.26 4.07
N TYR A 192 -26.44 -5.00 3.78
CA TYR A 192 -26.63 -3.90 4.71
C TYR A 192 -28.11 -3.72 5.12
N GLU A 193 -29.01 -3.84 4.16
CA GLU A 193 -30.46 -3.85 4.46
C GLU A 193 -30.85 -5.02 5.36
N SER A 194 -30.36 -6.23 5.07
CA SER A 194 -30.69 -7.45 5.83
C SER A 194 -30.28 -7.37 7.31
N VAL A 195 -29.16 -6.69 7.58
CA VAL A 195 -28.67 -6.49 8.98
C VAL A 195 -29.11 -5.15 9.58
N GLY A 196 -29.84 -4.32 8.82
CA GLY A 196 -30.35 -3.03 9.27
C GLY A 196 -29.24 -2.00 9.53
N PHE A 197 -28.24 -1.90 8.66
CA PHE A 197 -27.27 -0.81 8.67
C PHE A 197 -27.88 0.43 8.01
N GLU A 198 -27.80 1.55 8.72
CA GLU A 198 -28.14 2.87 8.17
C GLU A 198 -26.86 3.46 7.55
N CYS A 199 -26.95 3.86 6.27
CA CYS A 199 -25.85 4.45 5.53
C CYS A 199 -26.13 5.93 5.29
N ASP A 200 -25.71 6.78 6.22
CA ASP A 200 -25.92 8.25 6.17
C ASP A 200 -25.11 8.95 5.07
N PHE A 201 -24.21 8.23 4.43
CA PHE A 201 -23.29 8.74 3.41
C PHE A 201 -23.78 8.59 1.96
N LEU A 202 -24.88 7.87 1.71
CA LEU A 202 -25.35 7.60 0.34
C LEU A 202 -25.78 8.88 -0.41
N HIS A 203 -26.05 9.96 0.30
CA HIS A 203 -26.34 11.27 -0.30
C HIS A 203 -25.18 11.85 -1.13
N HIS A 204 -23.97 11.29 -1.02
CA HIS A 204 -22.84 11.67 -1.87
C HIS A 204 -22.91 11.12 -3.30
N GLU A 205 -23.84 10.20 -3.59
CA GLU A 205 -24.12 9.60 -4.91
C GLU A 205 -23.04 8.64 -5.43
N THR A 206 -21.76 8.89 -5.17
CA THR A 206 -20.64 7.99 -5.56
C THR A 206 -19.52 8.00 -4.51
N PRO A 207 -18.72 6.91 -4.44
CA PRO A 207 -17.51 6.86 -3.60
C PRO A 207 -16.55 8.04 -3.87
N ALA A 208 -16.29 8.36 -5.14
CA ALA A 208 -15.41 9.46 -5.52
C ALA A 208 -15.93 10.83 -5.05
N LYS A 209 -17.23 11.09 -5.19
CA LYS A 209 -17.86 12.33 -4.71
C LYS A 209 -17.78 12.44 -3.20
N ARG A 210 -17.92 11.34 -2.45
CA ARG A 210 -17.74 11.34 -1.00
C ARG A 210 -16.33 11.76 -0.61
N ILE A 211 -15.31 11.20 -1.25
CA ILE A 211 -13.90 11.54 -0.97
C ILE A 211 -13.69 13.04 -1.18
N VAL A 212 -14.06 13.60 -2.33
CA VAL A 212 -13.81 15.01 -2.62
C VAL A 212 -14.64 15.97 -1.74
N ALA A 213 -15.85 15.56 -1.35
CA ALA A 213 -16.70 16.36 -0.45
C ALA A 213 -16.18 16.44 0.99
N CYS A 214 -15.44 15.42 1.41
CA CYS A 214 -14.96 15.28 2.80
C CYS A 214 -13.49 15.65 2.97
N THR A 215 -12.72 15.78 1.89
CA THR A 215 -11.27 15.88 1.96
C THR A 215 -10.76 17.23 1.40
N PRO A 216 -9.95 17.98 2.15
CA PRO A 216 -9.36 19.23 1.67
C PRO A 216 -8.45 19.03 0.45
N LYS A 217 -8.44 19.99 -0.47
CA LYS A 217 -7.69 19.92 -1.76
C LYS A 217 -6.19 19.66 -1.62
N LYS A 218 -5.58 20.03 -0.50
CA LYS A 218 -4.13 19.87 -0.26
C LYS A 218 -3.80 18.58 0.52
N ARG A 219 -4.82 17.79 0.89
CA ARG A 219 -4.60 16.56 1.63
C ARG A 219 -3.90 15.53 0.74
N ARG A 220 -2.88 14.87 1.27
CA ARG A 220 -2.24 13.72 0.62
C ARG A 220 -3.14 12.51 0.78
N VAL A 221 -3.58 11.91 -0.33
CA VAL A 221 -4.52 10.79 -0.35
C VAL A 221 -3.93 9.64 -1.15
N MET A 222 -4.04 8.45 -0.59
CA MET A 222 -3.74 7.17 -1.20
C MET A 222 -5.05 6.40 -1.35
N LEU A 223 -5.41 6.05 -2.58
CA LEU A 223 -6.57 5.25 -2.93
C LEU A 223 -6.10 3.85 -3.29
N VAL A 224 -6.55 2.85 -2.54
CA VAL A 224 -6.00 1.50 -2.60
C VAL A 224 -6.94 0.57 -3.37
N HIS A 225 -6.37 -0.40 -4.10
CA HIS A 225 -6.98 -1.37 -5.01
C HIS A 225 -7.44 -0.80 -6.34
N ASN A 226 -8.45 0.07 -6.37
CA ASN A 226 -8.93 0.75 -7.57
C ASN A 226 -9.44 -0.18 -8.69
N CYS A 227 -9.92 -1.39 -8.37
CA CYS A 227 -10.31 -2.40 -9.35
C CYS A 227 -11.52 -1.99 -10.19
N ALA A 228 -12.49 -1.32 -9.56
CA ALA A 228 -13.74 -0.90 -10.19
C ALA A 228 -13.79 0.60 -10.55
N VAL A 229 -12.64 1.29 -10.52
CA VAL A 229 -12.57 2.73 -10.81
C VAL A 229 -12.88 3.01 -12.28
N THR A 230 -13.63 4.08 -12.53
CA THR A 230 -13.99 4.55 -13.86
C THR A 230 -13.23 5.81 -14.26
N PRO A 231 -13.19 6.19 -15.57
CA PRO A 231 -12.64 7.48 -15.99
C PRO A 231 -13.31 8.68 -15.31
N CYS A 232 -14.61 8.57 -14.99
CA CYS A 232 -15.35 9.61 -14.28
C CYS A 232 -14.88 9.76 -12.83
N ASP A 233 -14.62 8.66 -12.13
CA ASP A 233 -14.08 8.69 -10.77
C ASP A 233 -12.69 9.33 -10.75
N ILE A 234 -11.81 8.92 -11.68
CA ILE A 234 -10.47 9.50 -11.80
C ILE A 234 -10.56 11.00 -12.06
N ALA A 235 -11.38 11.44 -13.01
CA ALA A 235 -11.55 12.86 -13.32
C ALA A 235 -12.11 13.64 -12.13
N THR A 236 -13.09 13.08 -11.41
CA THR A 236 -13.67 13.68 -10.20
C THR A 236 -12.60 13.90 -9.12
N ILE A 237 -11.82 12.88 -8.84
CA ILE A 237 -10.75 12.89 -7.82
C ILE A 237 -9.63 13.85 -8.24
N THR A 238 -9.06 13.69 -9.44
CA THR A 238 -7.88 14.45 -9.88
C THR A 238 -8.16 15.93 -10.07
N SER A 239 -9.38 16.31 -10.45
CA SER A 239 -9.77 17.71 -10.58
C SER A 239 -9.94 18.43 -9.24
N HIS A 240 -10.18 17.69 -8.16
CA HIS A 240 -10.36 18.26 -6.83
C HIS A 240 -9.02 18.55 -6.14
N PHE A 241 -8.10 17.59 -6.15
CA PHE A 241 -6.85 17.69 -5.39
C PHE A 241 -5.82 18.57 -6.12
N SER A 242 -5.11 19.42 -5.36
CA SER A 242 -4.03 20.28 -5.85
C SER A 242 -2.65 19.61 -5.80
N THR A 243 -2.57 18.41 -5.27
CA THR A 243 -1.38 17.56 -5.21
C THR A 243 -1.69 16.23 -5.87
N PRO A 244 -0.70 15.53 -6.45
CA PRO A 244 -0.94 14.22 -7.04
C PRO A 244 -1.60 13.26 -6.05
N VAL A 245 -2.65 12.59 -6.51
CA VAL A 245 -3.32 11.51 -5.77
C VAL A 245 -2.55 10.22 -6.02
N SER A 246 -2.30 9.47 -4.95
CA SER A 246 -1.60 8.19 -5.05
C SER A 246 -2.59 7.06 -5.26
N TRP A 247 -2.48 6.38 -6.41
CA TRP A 247 -3.26 5.22 -6.79
C TRP A 247 -2.43 3.97 -6.49
N VAL A 248 -2.77 3.31 -5.39
CA VAL A 248 -2.02 2.14 -4.90
C VAL A 248 -2.64 0.89 -5.48
N LEU A 249 -1.84 0.13 -6.22
CA LEU A 249 -2.25 -1.12 -6.85
C LEU A 249 -1.70 -2.31 -6.06
N CYS A 250 -2.57 -3.28 -5.75
CA CYS A 250 -2.24 -4.52 -5.05
C CYS A 250 -2.66 -5.72 -5.92
N PRO A 251 -2.02 -5.92 -7.09
CA PRO A 251 -2.53 -6.83 -8.12
C PRO A 251 -2.64 -8.27 -7.66
N ARG A 252 -1.71 -8.75 -6.84
CA ARG A 252 -1.73 -10.14 -6.36
C ARG A 252 -2.81 -10.37 -5.32
N SER A 253 -3.05 -9.42 -4.43
CA SER A 253 -4.16 -9.49 -3.48
C SER A 253 -5.51 -9.50 -4.20
N ASN A 254 -5.70 -8.61 -5.16
CA ASN A 254 -6.93 -8.55 -5.94
C ASN A 254 -7.19 -9.88 -6.69
N ASN A 255 -6.13 -10.45 -7.29
CA ASN A 255 -6.20 -11.75 -7.95
C ASN A 255 -6.48 -12.87 -6.95
N TYR A 256 -5.84 -12.85 -5.78
CA TYR A 256 -6.05 -13.84 -4.72
C TYR A 256 -7.50 -13.86 -4.24
N ILE A 257 -8.06 -12.69 -3.93
CA ILE A 257 -9.41 -12.58 -3.36
C ILE A 257 -10.47 -12.93 -4.40
N SER A 258 -10.42 -12.31 -5.57
CA SER A 258 -11.54 -12.29 -6.51
C SER A 258 -11.17 -12.62 -7.96
N GLY A 259 -9.90 -12.86 -8.27
CA GLY A 259 -9.43 -13.00 -9.66
C GLY A 259 -9.61 -11.71 -10.48
N ILE A 260 -9.82 -10.56 -9.82
CA ILE A 260 -10.04 -9.28 -10.47
C ILE A 260 -8.68 -8.64 -10.74
N GLU A 261 -8.48 -8.21 -11.98
CA GLU A 261 -7.34 -7.37 -12.33
C GLU A 261 -7.53 -5.95 -11.78
N PRO A 262 -6.44 -5.24 -11.40
CA PRO A 262 -6.53 -3.83 -11.07
C PRO A 262 -7.06 -3.04 -12.26
N CYS A 263 -7.53 -1.83 -12.03
CA CYS A 263 -7.97 -0.95 -13.11
C CYS A 263 -6.88 -0.82 -14.19
N SER A 264 -7.29 -0.54 -15.42
CA SER A 264 -6.35 -0.34 -16.51
C SER A 264 -5.30 0.71 -16.16
N VAL A 265 -4.04 0.28 -16.04
CA VAL A 265 -2.90 1.19 -15.87
C VAL A 265 -2.83 2.22 -16.98
N ALA A 266 -3.20 1.84 -18.21
CA ALA A 266 -3.30 2.77 -19.34
C ALA A 266 -4.31 3.89 -19.07
N MET A 267 -5.42 3.60 -18.41
CA MET A 267 -6.41 4.60 -18.02
C MET A 267 -5.83 5.59 -17.00
N LEU A 268 -5.13 5.12 -15.96
CA LEU A 268 -4.46 6.00 -15.00
C LEU A 268 -3.40 6.86 -15.68
N ARG A 269 -2.53 6.26 -16.50
CA ARG A 269 -1.45 6.98 -17.21
C ARG A 269 -1.96 8.04 -18.17
N SER A 270 -3.13 7.85 -18.78
CA SER A 270 -3.75 8.81 -19.70
C SER A 270 -4.53 9.93 -19.01
N SER A 271 -4.70 9.87 -17.69
CA SER A 271 -5.53 10.82 -16.92
C SER A 271 -4.80 12.09 -16.46
N GLY A 272 -3.58 12.34 -16.95
CA GLY A 272 -2.82 13.58 -16.73
C GLY A 272 -1.80 13.50 -15.59
N ASP A 273 -1.20 14.65 -15.26
CA ASP A 273 -0.04 14.75 -14.38
C ASP A 273 -0.37 14.64 -12.88
N ASN A 274 -1.65 14.69 -12.50
CA ASN A 274 -2.09 14.61 -11.10
C ASN A 274 -2.29 13.16 -10.61
N ILE A 275 -1.57 12.23 -11.23
CA ILE A 275 -1.57 10.79 -10.95
C ILE A 275 -0.22 10.36 -10.42
N ASN A 276 -0.21 9.67 -9.27
CA ASN A 276 0.97 9.02 -8.71
C ASN A 276 0.64 7.53 -8.51
N ILE A 277 1.11 6.66 -9.40
CA ILE A 277 0.89 5.21 -9.28
C ILE A 277 1.90 4.63 -8.30
N CYS A 278 1.42 3.83 -7.35
CA CYS A 278 2.21 3.16 -6.32
C CYS A 278 1.86 1.67 -6.24
N ILE A 279 2.71 0.90 -5.58
CA ILE A 279 2.51 -0.53 -5.37
C ILE A 279 2.36 -0.82 -3.87
N GLY A 280 1.37 -1.63 -3.54
CA GLY A 280 1.17 -2.25 -2.24
C GLY A 280 1.07 -3.76 -2.35
N THR A 281 1.32 -4.47 -1.28
CA THR A 281 1.21 -5.94 -1.22
C THR A 281 -0.07 -6.42 -0.57
N ASP A 282 -0.76 -5.53 0.13
CA ASP A 282 -1.85 -5.89 1.03
C ASP A 282 -1.39 -6.89 2.12
N SER A 283 -2.23 -7.79 2.59
CA SER A 283 -1.97 -8.71 3.67
C SER A 283 -1.50 -10.09 3.21
N LEU A 284 -0.88 -10.86 4.12
CA LEU A 284 -0.65 -12.30 3.90
C LEU A 284 -1.94 -13.14 4.04
N ALA A 285 -3.05 -12.56 4.47
CA ALA A 285 -4.35 -13.19 4.40
C ALA A 285 -4.90 -13.24 2.97
N SER A 286 -4.47 -12.30 2.12
CA SER A 286 -4.90 -12.13 0.73
C SER A 286 -3.74 -12.22 -0.28
N ASN A 287 -2.56 -12.70 0.13
CA ASN A 287 -1.40 -12.78 -0.74
C ASN A 287 -0.48 -13.95 -0.33
N TRP A 288 0.28 -14.47 -1.27
CA TRP A 288 1.27 -15.55 -0.99
C TRP A 288 2.56 -15.02 -0.37
N SER A 289 2.89 -13.74 -0.62
CA SER A 289 4.10 -13.06 -0.09
C SER A 289 3.92 -11.55 -0.08
N LEU A 290 4.72 -10.84 0.75
CA LEU A 290 4.81 -9.38 0.74
C LEU A 290 5.98 -8.90 -0.15
N SER A 291 6.24 -9.61 -1.25
CA SER A 291 7.34 -9.31 -2.17
C SER A 291 6.94 -8.25 -3.18
N MET A 292 7.64 -7.11 -3.16
CA MET A 292 7.43 -6.04 -4.14
C MET A 292 7.73 -6.49 -5.57
N VAL A 293 8.74 -7.33 -5.77
CA VAL A 293 9.08 -7.85 -7.11
C VAL A 293 7.98 -8.75 -7.67
N GLU A 294 7.34 -9.57 -6.81
CA GLU A 294 6.23 -10.42 -7.26
C GLU A 294 5.00 -9.59 -7.65
N GLU A 295 4.73 -8.45 -6.98
CA GLU A 295 3.71 -7.50 -7.42
C GLU A 295 4.05 -6.89 -8.79
N LEU A 296 5.31 -6.44 -8.98
CA LEU A 296 5.75 -5.83 -10.23
C LEU A 296 5.68 -6.78 -11.42
N LYS A 297 5.87 -8.08 -11.23
CA LYS A 297 5.74 -9.10 -12.29
C LYS A 297 4.34 -9.20 -12.90
N MET A 298 3.33 -8.69 -12.21
CA MET A 298 1.96 -8.65 -12.73
C MET A 298 1.79 -7.65 -13.90
N PHE A 299 2.72 -6.71 -14.07
CA PHE A 299 2.66 -5.63 -15.06
C PHE A 299 3.64 -5.87 -16.22
N ARG A 300 3.28 -6.77 -17.14
CA ARG A 300 4.19 -7.24 -18.21
C ARG A 300 4.51 -6.20 -19.28
N ASP A 301 3.57 -5.28 -19.55
CA ASP A 301 3.67 -4.30 -20.64
C ASP A 301 4.17 -2.92 -20.17
N ILE A 302 4.65 -2.83 -18.93
CA ILE A 302 5.16 -1.59 -18.36
C ILE A 302 6.69 -1.64 -18.31
N PRO A 303 7.40 -0.58 -18.78
CA PRO A 303 8.84 -0.51 -18.71
C PRO A 303 9.36 -0.68 -17.28
N LEU A 304 10.42 -1.48 -17.09
CA LEU A 304 10.98 -1.76 -15.76
C LEU A 304 11.36 -0.46 -15.00
N ALA A 305 11.89 0.53 -15.70
CA ALA A 305 12.24 1.81 -15.09
C ALA A 305 11.03 2.52 -14.46
N GLU A 306 9.85 2.42 -15.08
CA GLU A 306 8.59 2.95 -14.56
C GLU A 306 8.08 2.11 -13.39
N LEU A 307 8.12 0.78 -13.50
CA LEU A 307 7.78 -0.13 -12.41
C LEU A 307 8.60 0.13 -11.15
N LEU A 308 9.90 0.36 -11.31
CA LEU A 308 10.78 0.69 -10.19
C LEU A 308 10.40 2.04 -9.55
N GLN A 309 9.99 3.05 -10.34
CA GLN A 309 9.49 4.30 -9.78
C GLN A 309 8.23 4.09 -8.93
N TRP A 310 7.30 3.24 -9.38
CA TRP A 310 6.08 2.93 -8.62
C TRP A 310 6.38 2.26 -7.28
N ALA A 311 7.37 1.38 -7.26
CA ALA A 311 7.77 0.63 -6.07
C ALA A 311 8.78 1.37 -5.17
N THR A 312 9.24 2.57 -5.54
CA THR A 312 10.26 3.32 -4.80
C THR A 312 9.84 4.77 -4.58
N ILE A 313 10.26 5.70 -5.46
CA ILE A 313 10.06 7.15 -5.27
C ILE A 313 8.59 7.57 -5.22
N ASN A 314 7.72 6.91 -5.99
CA ASN A 314 6.30 7.22 -5.96
C ASN A 314 5.67 6.86 -4.61
N GLY A 315 6.03 5.70 -4.06
CA GLY A 315 5.63 5.29 -2.72
C GLY A 315 6.17 6.23 -1.65
N ALA A 316 7.43 6.66 -1.76
CA ALA A 316 8.01 7.62 -0.82
C ALA A 316 7.27 8.96 -0.84
N LYS A 317 6.89 9.47 -2.02
CA LYS A 317 6.04 10.66 -2.19
C LYS A 317 4.65 10.46 -1.58
N ALA A 318 4.05 9.29 -1.77
CA ALA A 318 2.75 8.96 -1.21
C ALA A 318 2.76 9.02 0.32
N LEU A 319 3.80 8.50 0.95
CA LEU A 319 3.99 8.55 2.40
C LEU A 319 4.57 9.88 2.92
N GLY A 320 5.08 10.76 2.04
CA GLY A 320 5.70 12.02 2.41
C GLY A 320 7.07 11.89 3.05
N ILE A 321 7.85 10.94 2.59
CA ILE A 321 9.20 10.61 3.08
C ILE A 321 10.25 10.62 1.95
N ASP A 322 9.91 11.23 0.83
CA ASP A 322 10.75 11.28 -0.37
C ASP A 322 12.01 12.17 -0.21
N ASP A 323 12.09 12.91 0.89
CA ASP A 323 13.30 13.59 1.34
C ASP A 323 14.37 12.60 1.84
N LYS A 324 13.98 11.40 2.26
CA LYS A 324 14.88 10.38 2.86
C LYS A 324 14.97 9.08 2.08
N TYR A 325 13.88 8.68 1.42
CA TYR A 325 13.73 7.36 0.80
C TYR A 325 13.33 7.45 -0.68
N GLY A 326 13.37 6.32 -1.37
CA GLY A 326 12.79 6.11 -2.68
C GLY A 326 13.67 6.44 -3.88
N SER A 327 14.89 6.95 -3.68
CA SER A 327 15.86 7.14 -4.76
C SER A 327 17.30 7.05 -4.28
N LEU A 328 18.23 6.75 -5.20
CA LEU A 328 19.67 6.73 -4.94
C LEU A 328 20.25 8.13 -5.18
N GLU A 329 19.89 9.07 -4.33
CA GLU A 329 20.38 10.46 -4.38
C GLU A 329 21.22 10.77 -3.15
N VAL A 330 22.23 11.64 -3.32
CA VAL A 330 23.09 12.09 -2.22
C VAL A 330 22.25 12.74 -1.13
N GLY A 331 22.52 12.38 0.11
CA GLY A 331 21.80 12.84 1.30
C GLY A 331 20.59 11.97 1.69
N LYS A 332 20.20 11.00 0.86
CA LYS A 332 19.12 10.07 1.20
C LYS A 332 19.63 8.82 1.93
N ARG A 333 18.73 8.19 2.67
CA ARG A 333 18.97 6.96 3.45
C ARG A 333 18.29 5.73 2.82
N SER A 334 18.03 5.78 1.52
CA SER A 334 17.53 4.62 0.81
C SER A 334 18.54 3.49 0.86
N GLY A 335 18.08 2.29 1.22
CA GLY A 335 18.86 1.08 1.02
C GLY A 335 19.17 0.86 -0.45
N VAL A 336 20.09 -0.05 -0.72
CA VAL A 336 20.44 -0.48 -2.08
C VAL A 336 19.96 -1.90 -2.28
N VAL A 337 19.17 -2.11 -3.31
CA VAL A 337 18.60 -3.40 -3.69
C VAL A 337 19.22 -3.87 -5.00
N ASN A 338 19.65 -5.12 -5.04
CA ASN A 338 20.08 -5.80 -6.26
C ASN A 338 18.94 -6.65 -6.82
N LEU A 339 18.50 -6.33 -8.03
CA LEU A 339 17.56 -7.13 -8.81
C LEU A 339 18.36 -8.08 -9.72
N THR A 340 18.23 -9.37 -9.50
CA THR A 340 18.82 -10.44 -10.32
C THR A 340 17.74 -11.14 -11.14
N GLY A 341 18.14 -11.98 -12.12
CA GLY A 341 17.19 -12.70 -12.98
C GLY A 341 16.36 -11.80 -13.89
N VAL A 342 16.84 -10.57 -14.15
CA VAL A 342 16.22 -9.61 -15.08
C VAL A 342 16.71 -9.88 -16.50
N ASP A 343 15.81 -9.82 -17.47
CA ASP A 343 16.22 -9.75 -18.89
C ASP A 343 16.85 -8.38 -19.17
N LEU A 344 18.18 -8.36 -19.20
CA LEU A 344 18.94 -7.12 -19.43
C LEU A 344 18.92 -6.66 -20.89
N THR A 345 18.45 -7.49 -21.83
CA THR A 345 18.31 -7.12 -23.25
C THR A 345 17.06 -6.26 -23.46
N ASN A 346 15.95 -6.68 -22.87
CA ASN A 346 14.66 -6.02 -22.98
C ASN A 346 14.31 -5.15 -21.77
N PHE A 347 15.10 -5.18 -20.71
CA PHE A 347 14.85 -4.53 -19.42
C PHE A 347 13.48 -4.89 -18.85
N THR A 348 13.20 -6.21 -18.73
CA THR A 348 11.95 -6.74 -18.19
C THR A 348 12.19 -7.72 -17.06
N LEU A 349 11.23 -7.81 -16.14
CA LEU A 349 11.22 -8.85 -15.11
C LEU A 349 10.87 -10.20 -15.73
N THR A 350 11.44 -11.26 -15.19
CA THR A 350 11.16 -12.66 -15.53
C THR A 350 10.59 -13.41 -14.33
N SER A 351 10.17 -14.66 -14.51
CA SER A 351 9.80 -15.54 -13.38
C SER A 351 10.92 -15.72 -12.36
N GLU A 352 12.19 -15.62 -12.83
CA GLU A 352 13.40 -15.81 -12.02
C GLU A 352 13.88 -14.51 -11.35
N SER A 353 13.25 -13.39 -11.66
CA SER A 353 13.63 -12.10 -11.03
C SER A 353 13.43 -12.14 -9.53
N ARG A 354 14.44 -11.71 -8.80
CA ARG A 354 14.47 -11.65 -7.32
C ARG A 354 15.14 -10.35 -6.88
N ALA A 355 14.72 -9.87 -5.71
CA ALA A 355 15.36 -8.75 -5.05
C ALA A 355 16.14 -9.21 -3.82
N LYS A 356 17.23 -8.56 -3.57
CA LYS A 356 18.04 -8.76 -2.37
C LYS A 356 18.61 -7.43 -1.91
N ARG A 357 18.42 -7.11 -0.62
CA ARG A 357 19.07 -5.97 0.01
C ARG A 357 20.58 -6.15 0.00
N ILE A 358 21.31 -5.09 -0.35
CA ILE A 358 22.77 -5.01 -0.26
C ILE A 358 23.17 -4.08 0.91
N LEU A 359 22.47 -2.96 1.03
CA LEU A 359 22.66 -1.97 2.11
C LEU A 359 21.34 -1.65 2.77
#